data_18e4ca9e81206141355df6c466c680d2
#
_entry.id   18e4ca9e81206141355df6c466c680d2
#
_cell.length_a   1.000
_cell.length_b   1.000
_cell.length_c   1.000
_cell.angle_alpha   90.00
_cell.angle_beta   90.00
_cell.angle_gamma   90.00
#
_symmetry.space_group_name_H-M   'P 1'
#
loop_
_entity.id
_entity.type
_entity.pdbx_description
1 polymer ?
#
loop_
_entity_poly.entity_id
_entity_poly.type
_entity_poly.pdbx_seq_one_letter_code
_entity_poly.pdbx_strand_id
1 'polypeptide(L)'
;MIRYVRHDNINFAKWDHCIDHSVNGMFYAYAWYLDMTADSWDALVEDDYRAVMPLPFRKKAWMKYVYQPFFIQQLGVFSTYRLNEEVTEHFLEAIPREFRFADFNLNTYNLLSDRHPSIGGRGVTHELDLIFPYGHLQEGYSANTRRNIKKARAKEVFVTNAGRPEDIILAFRQNRGKLGVPFAEKDYRVLKHLIYAGMHKGMVSLRFAYSSTNDFCAGIVFFRSHHKVVLLFSGSTPEARNNGAMSLLIDHFIQECAGKELVLDFEGSADPGLARFYRGFGSEECVFLRIIMNKVPFLPEPLLDGYRWIKNHCKQQKNA
;
A
#
# COMPACT_ATOMS: atom_id res chain seq x y z
N MET A 1 3.00 22.79 18.32
CA MET A 1 1.53 22.68 18.62
C MET A 1 0.84 22.06 17.41
N ILE A 2 -0.02 21.04 17.60
CA ILE A 2 -0.77 20.39 16.52
C ILE A 2 -2.08 21.15 16.25
N ARG A 3 -2.36 21.46 15.00
CA ARG A 3 -3.58 22.15 14.55
C ARG A 3 -4.27 21.36 13.44
N TYR A 4 -5.60 21.39 13.42
CA TYR A 4 -6.40 20.87 12.34
C TYR A 4 -6.50 21.92 11.21
N VAL A 5 -6.25 21.47 10.00
CA VAL A 5 -6.26 22.31 8.79
C VAL A 5 -7.16 21.64 7.76
N ARG A 6 -8.17 22.40 7.29
CA ARG A 6 -9.04 21.95 6.19
C ARG A 6 -8.27 21.94 4.88
N HIS A 7 -8.62 21.05 3.99
CA HIS A 7 -7.98 20.87 2.69
C HIS A 7 -7.67 22.20 1.97
N ASP A 8 -8.67 23.08 1.84
CA ASP A 8 -8.54 24.37 1.13
C ASP A 8 -7.53 25.34 1.77
N ASN A 9 -7.14 25.09 3.03
CA ASN A 9 -6.20 25.91 3.79
C ASN A 9 -4.82 25.25 3.95
N ILE A 10 -4.60 24.09 3.34
CA ILE A 10 -3.31 23.41 3.39
C ILE A 10 -2.34 24.13 2.46
N ASN A 11 -1.15 24.45 2.97
CA ASN A 11 -0.05 24.85 2.13
C ASN A 11 0.61 23.60 1.53
N PHE A 12 0.20 23.23 0.31
CA PHE A 12 0.67 22.01 -0.34
C PHE A 12 2.18 21.99 -0.58
N ALA A 13 2.81 23.14 -0.80
CA ALA A 13 4.26 23.19 -0.95
C ALA A 13 4.97 22.82 0.35
N LYS A 14 4.50 23.31 1.52
CA LYS A 14 5.03 22.93 2.81
C LYS A 14 4.66 21.49 3.20
N TRP A 15 3.46 21.05 2.81
CA TRP A 15 3.01 19.67 3.01
C TRP A 15 3.92 18.68 2.30
N ASP A 16 4.08 18.83 0.98
CA ASP A 16 4.91 17.94 0.17
C ASP A 16 6.39 18.03 0.57
N HIS A 17 6.87 19.24 0.95
CA HIS A 17 8.21 19.41 1.51
C HIS A 17 8.40 18.60 2.82
N CYS A 18 7.40 18.62 3.72
CA CYS A 18 7.44 17.77 4.92
C CYS A 18 7.52 16.28 4.56
N ILE A 19 6.69 15.83 3.61
CA ILE A 19 6.73 14.42 3.16
C ILE A 19 8.09 14.07 2.56
N ASP A 20 8.65 14.91 1.68
CA ASP A 20 9.96 14.70 1.07
C ASP A 20 11.10 14.53 2.08
N HIS A 21 11.04 15.27 3.20
CA HIS A 21 12.07 15.28 4.23
C HIS A 21 11.71 14.42 5.46
N SER A 22 10.58 13.73 5.42
CA SER A 22 10.16 12.84 6.51
C SER A 22 11.06 11.62 6.60
N VAL A 23 11.43 11.23 7.82
CA VAL A 23 12.18 10.00 8.11
C VAL A 23 11.42 8.74 7.70
N ASN A 24 10.11 8.85 7.58
CA ASN A 24 9.17 7.79 7.23
C ASN A 24 8.31 8.17 6.01
N GLY A 25 8.84 9.01 5.14
CA GLY A 25 8.13 9.50 3.96
C GLY A 25 7.68 8.36 3.04
N MET A 26 6.46 8.49 2.51
CA MET A 26 5.87 7.54 1.57
C MET A 26 5.06 8.29 0.52
N PHE A 27 5.05 7.78 -0.72
CA PHE A 27 4.30 8.40 -1.80
C PHE A 27 2.79 8.51 -1.53
N TYR A 28 2.23 7.67 -0.68
CA TYR A 28 0.82 7.73 -0.26
C TYR A 28 0.41 9.06 0.34
N ALA A 29 1.36 9.78 0.97
CA ALA A 29 1.09 10.99 1.72
C ALA A 29 1.27 12.28 0.91
N TYR A 30 1.79 12.23 -0.30
CA TYR A 30 1.83 13.41 -1.15
C TYR A 30 0.42 13.94 -1.44
N ALA A 31 0.28 15.25 -1.47
CA ALA A 31 -1.01 15.90 -1.72
C ALA A 31 -1.69 15.39 -3.00
N TRP A 32 -0.93 15.32 -4.11
CA TRP A 32 -1.46 14.84 -5.39
C TRP A 32 -1.99 13.40 -5.33
N TYR A 33 -1.36 12.53 -4.50
CA TYR A 33 -1.78 11.14 -4.37
C TYR A 33 -3.06 11.03 -3.53
N LEU A 34 -3.12 11.80 -2.45
CA LEU A 34 -4.31 11.90 -1.58
C LEU A 34 -5.51 12.49 -2.35
N ASP A 35 -5.29 13.52 -3.18
CA ASP A 35 -6.33 14.12 -4.02
C ASP A 35 -6.93 13.13 -5.04
N MET A 36 -6.14 12.18 -5.51
CA MET A 36 -6.61 11.15 -6.44
C MET A 36 -7.31 9.98 -5.75
N THR A 37 -6.94 9.66 -4.51
CA THR A 37 -7.37 8.42 -3.83
C THR A 37 -8.45 8.64 -2.79
N ALA A 38 -8.45 9.78 -2.12
CA ALA A 38 -9.45 10.10 -1.10
C ALA A 38 -10.66 10.82 -1.69
N ASP A 39 -11.87 10.50 -1.20
CA ASP A 39 -13.07 11.26 -1.57
C ASP A 39 -12.99 12.72 -1.07
N SER A 40 -12.37 12.92 0.07
CA SER A 40 -11.98 14.20 0.69
C SER A 40 -10.90 13.93 1.73
N TRP A 41 -10.04 14.90 2.00
CA TRP A 41 -9.09 14.81 3.10
C TRP A 41 -8.78 16.18 3.70
N ASP A 42 -8.56 16.20 5.00
CA ASP A 42 -8.09 17.34 5.78
C ASP A 42 -6.77 16.91 6.46
N ALA A 43 -6.14 17.77 7.22
CA ALA A 43 -4.84 17.51 7.82
C ALA A 43 -4.76 17.88 9.31
N LEU A 44 -3.91 17.16 10.03
CA LEU A 44 -3.28 17.64 11.25
C LEU A 44 -1.87 18.09 10.91
N VAL A 45 -1.49 19.25 11.40
CA VAL A 45 -0.19 19.88 11.11
C VAL A 45 0.44 20.34 12.40
N GLU A 46 1.65 19.90 12.66
CA GLU A 46 2.45 20.36 13.78
C GLU A 46 3.29 21.57 13.37
N ASP A 47 3.17 22.64 14.17
CA ASP A 47 3.91 23.90 14.02
C ASP A 47 3.86 24.42 12.55
N ASP A 48 5.00 24.62 11.91
CA ASP A 48 5.09 25.00 10.51
C ASP A 48 5.42 23.78 9.63
N TYR A 49 4.56 22.75 9.66
CA TYR A 49 4.70 21.49 8.89
C TYR A 49 5.93 20.66 9.26
N ARG A 50 6.36 20.65 10.54
CA ARG A 50 7.43 19.77 11.02
C ARG A 50 7.02 18.29 11.05
N ALA A 51 5.74 18.05 11.36
CA ALA A 51 5.10 16.77 11.19
C ALA A 51 3.66 16.98 10.72
N VAL A 52 3.16 16.02 9.96
CA VAL A 52 1.82 16.09 9.37
C VAL A 52 1.14 14.73 9.40
N MET A 53 -0.20 14.75 9.47
CA MET A 53 -1.01 13.54 9.39
C MET A 53 -2.23 13.81 8.49
N PRO A 54 -2.39 13.09 7.37
CA PRO A 54 -3.58 13.20 6.53
C PRO A 54 -4.77 12.53 7.22
N LEU A 55 -5.93 13.13 7.07
CA LEU A 55 -7.21 12.62 7.55
C LEU A 55 -8.15 12.41 6.35
N PRO A 56 -7.99 11.35 5.55
CA PRO A 56 -8.96 11.00 4.51
C PRO A 56 -10.31 10.69 5.14
N PHE A 57 -11.37 11.34 4.63
CA PHE A 57 -12.68 11.17 5.25
C PHE A 57 -13.82 11.06 4.24
N ARG A 58 -14.92 10.49 4.73
CA ARG A 58 -16.22 10.51 4.07
C ARG A 58 -17.26 11.10 5.00
N LYS A 59 -18.35 11.57 4.38
CA LYS A 59 -19.55 11.97 5.10
C LYS A 59 -20.65 10.93 4.88
N LYS A 60 -21.30 10.53 5.97
CA LYS A 60 -22.50 9.70 5.92
C LYS A 60 -23.58 10.35 6.80
N ALA A 61 -24.67 10.80 6.20
CA ALA A 61 -25.64 11.67 6.83
C ALA A 61 -24.94 12.93 7.41
N TRP A 62 -25.05 13.15 8.71
CA TRP A 62 -24.47 14.29 9.44
C TRP A 62 -23.08 14.02 10.00
N MET A 63 -22.49 12.82 9.80
CA MET A 63 -21.27 12.35 10.45
C MET A 63 -20.10 12.28 9.47
N LYS A 64 -18.96 12.88 9.86
CA LYS A 64 -17.65 12.65 9.22
C LYS A 64 -16.99 11.42 9.87
N TYR A 65 -16.31 10.62 9.04
CA TYR A 65 -15.48 9.52 9.54
C TYR A 65 -14.19 9.38 8.71
N VAL A 66 -13.08 9.13 9.42
CA VAL A 66 -11.79 8.84 8.78
C VAL A 66 -11.79 7.39 8.31
N TYR A 67 -11.28 7.16 7.11
CA TYR A 67 -11.21 5.84 6.51
C TYR A 67 -9.90 5.63 5.77
N GLN A 68 -9.56 4.36 5.45
CA GLN A 68 -8.42 4.01 4.61
C GLN A 68 -8.85 3.99 3.14
N PRO A 69 -8.31 4.90 2.28
CA PRO A 69 -8.60 4.88 0.84
C PRO A 69 -8.05 3.63 0.15
N PHE A 70 -8.61 3.27 -1.00
CA PHE A 70 -8.00 2.27 -1.88
C PHE A 70 -6.64 2.76 -2.39
N PHE A 71 -5.73 1.82 -2.64
CA PHE A 71 -4.36 2.08 -3.10
C PHE A 71 -3.49 2.84 -2.10
N ILE A 72 -3.91 2.87 -0.84
CA ILE A 72 -3.13 3.33 0.29
C ILE A 72 -3.16 2.23 1.36
N GLN A 73 -2.02 1.63 1.66
CA GLN A 73 -1.95 0.62 2.72
C GLN A 73 -1.75 1.25 4.09
N GLN A 74 -0.90 2.25 4.18
CA GLN A 74 -0.43 2.86 5.42
C GLN A 74 -0.45 4.38 5.33
N LEU A 75 -0.88 5.02 6.40
CA LEU A 75 -0.85 6.47 6.59
C LEU A 75 -0.32 6.78 8.01
N GLY A 76 -0.95 7.72 8.71
CA GLY A 76 -0.57 8.15 10.04
C GLY A 76 0.30 9.40 10.00
N VAL A 77 1.21 9.53 10.94
CA VAL A 77 2.07 10.70 11.11
C VAL A 77 3.32 10.57 10.26
N PHE A 78 3.63 11.61 9.49
CA PHE A 78 4.88 11.80 8.76
C PHE A 78 5.65 12.96 9.38
N SER A 79 6.94 12.78 9.62
CA SER A 79 7.71 13.73 10.41
C SER A 79 9.14 13.90 9.89
N THR A 80 9.63 15.13 9.91
CA THR A 80 11.03 15.47 9.59
C THR A 80 11.98 15.15 10.74
N TYR A 81 11.48 14.68 11.86
CA TYR A 81 12.26 14.23 13.02
C TYR A 81 11.80 12.84 13.48
N ARG A 82 12.61 12.20 14.33
CA ARG A 82 12.33 10.85 14.82
C ARG A 82 11.01 10.80 15.59
N LEU A 83 10.13 9.89 15.18
CA LEU A 83 8.86 9.61 15.85
C LEU A 83 9.07 8.74 17.10
N ASN A 84 8.22 8.95 18.09
CA ASN A 84 8.06 8.10 19.27
C ASN A 84 6.57 7.88 19.55
N GLU A 85 6.24 7.13 20.59
CA GLU A 85 4.86 6.84 20.98
C GLU A 85 4.08 8.12 21.32
N GLU A 86 4.69 9.04 22.06
CA GLU A 86 4.08 10.30 22.51
C GLU A 86 3.64 11.19 21.33
N VAL A 87 4.48 11.31 20.30
CA VAL A 87 4.14 12.08 19.10
C VAL A 87 2.94 11.46 18.37
N THR A 88 2.93 10.14 18.22
CA THR A 88 1.82 9.46 17.55
C THR A 88 0.52 9.63 18.36
N GLU A 89 0.58 9.49 19.67
CA GLU A 89 -0.55 9.65 20.59
C GLU A 89 -1.13 11.07 20.51
N HIS A 90 -0.28 12.11 20.59
CA HIS A 90 -0.72 13.49 20.47
C HIS A 90 -1.44 13.79 19.15
N PHE A 91 -0.97 13.20 18.03
CA PHE A 91 -1.67 13.35 16.77
C PHE A 91 -3.03 12.65 16.78
N LEU A 92 -3.15 11.45 17.36
CA LEU A 92 -4.43 10.76 17.48
C LEU A 92 -5.43 11.52 18.36
N GLU A 93 -4.98 12.09 19.46
CA GLU A 93 -5.79 12.94 20.35
C GLU A 93 -6.26 14.22 19.68
N ALA A 94 -5.41 14.80 18.81
CA ALA A 94 -5.71 16.02 18.06
C ALA A 94 -6.77 15.81 16.95
N ILE A 95 -7.18 14.56 16.63
CA ILE A 95 -8.26 14.30 15.67
C ILE A 95 -9.55 14.98 16.15
N PRO A 96 -10.12 15.94 15.38
CA PRO A 96 -11.27 16.71 15.80
C PRO A 96 -12.49 15.84 16.16
N ARG A 97 -13.26 16.30 17.13
CA ARG A 97 -14.48 15.58 17.59
C ARG A 97 -15.56 15.44 16.52
N GLU A 98 -15.51 16.23 15.45
CA GLU A 98 -16.41 16.09 14.31
C GLU A 98 -16.20 14.77 13.53
N PHE A 99 -14.99 14.19 13.60
CA PHE A 99 -14.73 12.84 13.13
C PHE A 99 -15.19 11.84 14.19
N ARG A 100 -16.46 11.43 14.09
CA ARG A 100 -17.09 10.57 15.09
C ARG A 100 -16.60 9.14 15.07
N PHE A 101 -16.07 8.71 13.94
CA PHE A 101 -15.48 7.38 13.77
C PHE A 101 -14.20 7.49 12.95
N ALA A 102 -13.23 6.63 13.24
CA ALA A 102 -12.01 6.49 12.46
C ALA A 102 -11.63 5.00 12.34
N ASP A 103 -11.24 4.57 11.14
CA ASP A 103 -10.72 3.23 10.86
C ASP A 103 -9.66 3.35 9.77
N PHE A 104 -8.38 3.40 10.17
CA PHE A 104 -7.25 3.58 9.26
C PHE A 104 -6.00 2.91 9.81
N ASN A 105 -4.99 2.72 8.94
CA ASN A 105 -3.73 2.11 9.29
C ASN A 105 -2.65 3.18 9.50
N LEU A 106 -1.88 3.05 10.56
CA LEU A 106 -0.63 3.78 10.74
C LEU A 106 0.48 3.14 9.89
N ASN A 107 1.53 3.89 9.58
CA ASN A 107 2.72 3.32 8.97
C ASN A 107 3.60 2.62 10.03
N THR A 108 4.52 1.79 9.57
CA THR A 108 5.39 0.96 10.45
C THR A 108 6.27 1.76 11.40
N TYR A 109 6.47 3.05 11.18
CA TYR A 109 7.24 3.95 12.04
C TYR A 109 6.42 4.61 13.14
N ASN A 110 5.08 4.55 13.07
CA ASN A 110 4.20 5.13 14.08
C ASN A 110 4.01 4.14 15.23
N LEU A 111 4.64 4.43 16.34
CA LEU A 111 4.60 3.60 17.53
C LEU A 111 3.47 4.04 18.46
N LEU A 112 2.88 3.10 19.17
CA LEU A 112 1.95 3.30 20.29
C LEU A 112 2.21 2.22 21.34
N SER A 113 1.90 2.52 22.59
CA SER A 113 1.87 1.50 23.63
C SER A 113 0.94 0.33 23.21
N ASP A 114 1.36 -0.90 23.42
CA ASP A 114 0.60 -2.12 23.07
C ASP A 114 -0.83 -2.15 23.65
N ARG A 115 -1.05 -1.42 24.74
CA ARG A 115 -2.35 -1.31 25.43
C ARG A 115 -3.15 -0.07 25.03
N HIS A 116 -2.69 0.71 24.05
CA HIS A 116 -3.41 1.91 23.64
C HIS A 116 -4.83 1.58 23.15
N PRO A 117 -5.88 2.23 23.72
CA PRO A 117 -7.28 1.84 23.49
C PRO A 117 -7.75 1.98 22.05
N SER A 118 -7.07 2.79 21.24
CA SER A 118 -7.40 2.97 19.83
C SER A 118 -6.86 1.87 18.91
N ILE A 119 -6.04 0.94 19.41
CA ILE A 119 -5.53 -0.17 18.59
C ILE A 119 -6.68 -1.16 18.36
N GLY A 120 -7.23 -1.13 17.15
CA GLY A 120 -8.32 -2.03 16.70
C GLY A 120 -7.82 -3.28 15.98
N GLY A 121 -6.50 -3.40 15.80
CA GLY A 121 -5.88 -4.55 15.14
C GLY A 121 -4.48 -4.27 14.64
N ARG A 122 -3.89 -5.29 14.01
CA ARG A 122 -2.57 -5.21 13.39
C ARG A 122 -2.67 -5.69 11.95
N GLY A 123 -1.99 -4.99 11.05
CA GLY A 123 -1.76 -5.41 9.67
C GLY A 123 -0.32 -5.85 9.49
N VAL A 124 -0.05 -6.54 8.40
CA VAL A 124 1.28 -7.00 8.04
C VAL A 124 1.60 -6.56 6.63
N THR A 125 2.79 -6.00 6.43
CA THR A 125 3.43 -5.89 5.14
C THR A 125 4.65 -6.82 5.08
N HIS A 126 5.21 -7.02 3.88
CA HIS A 126 6.39 -7.86 3.66
C HIS A 126 7.46 -7.01 3.02
N GLU A 127 8.60 -6.88 3.67
CA GLU A 127 9.70 -6.03 3.22
C GLU A 127 10.96 -6.85 2.94
N LEU A 128 11.68 -6.50 1.89
CA LEU A 128 12.97 -7.09 1.53
C LEU A 128 13.99 -5.98 1.37
N ASP A 129 15.03 -5.98 2.21
CA ASP A 129 16.13 -5.05 2.08
C ASP A 129 17.01 -5.44 0.88
N LEU A 130 17.13 -4.52 -0.08
CA LEU A 130 17.89 -4.73 -1.32
C LEU A 130 19.35 -4.26 -1.24
N ILE A 131 19.82 -3.85 -0.06
CA ILE A 131 21.21 -3.40 0.14
C ILE A 131 22.25 -4.49 -0.16
N PHE A 132 21.85 -5.74 0.00
CA PHE A 132 22.74 -6.89 -0.21
C PHE A 132 22.94 -7.19 -1.71
N PRO A 133 24.09 -7.78 -2.08
CA PRO A 133 24.30 -8.28 -3.44
C PRO A 133 23.25 -9.35 -3.81
N TYR A 134 22.92 -9.42 -5.10
CA TYR A 134 21.89 -10.33 -5.60
C TYR A 134 22.09 -11.80 -5.21
N GLY A 135 23.32 -12.29 -5.23
CA GLY A 135 23.63 -13.67 -4.81
C GLY A 135 23.18 -13.95 -3.38
N HIS A 136 23.43 -13.01 -2.46
CA HIS A 136 23.00 -13.13 -1.06
C HIS A 136 21.46 -13.09 -0.92
N LEU A 137 20.80 -12.17 -1.63
CA LEU A 137 19.34 -12.11 -1.63
C LEU A 137 18.72 -13.42 -2.15
N GLN A 138 19.33 -14.01 -3.17
CA GLN A 138 18.86 -15.27 -3.76
C GLN A 138 19.02 -16.47 -2.83
N GLU A 139 19.97 -16.45 -1.89
CA GLU A 139 20.11 -17.47 -0.84
C GLU A 139 18.87 -17.54 0.05
N GLY A 140 18.18 -16.41 0.29
CA GLY A 140 16.94 -16.34 1.03
C GLY A 140 15.70 -16.89 0.28
N TYR A 141 15.82 -17.20 -1.03
CA TYR A 141 14.69 -17.70 -1.80
C TYR A 141 14.27 -19.11 -1.39
N SER A 142 12.96 -19.31 -1.26
CA SER A 142 12.37 -20.62 -1.05
C SER A 142 12.63 -21.57 -2.24
N ALA A 143 12.64 -22.87 -1.97
CA ALA A 143 12.75 -23.88 -3.04
C ALA A 143 11.65 -23.72 -4.11
N ASN A 144 10.44 -23.32 -3.70
CA ASN A 144 9.34 -23.07 -4.64
C ASN A 144 9.62 -21.87 -5.55
N THR A 145 10.13 -20.77 -5.01
CA THR A 145 10.50 -19.57 -5.77
C THR A 145 11.58 -19.90 -6.80
N ARG A 146 12.65 -20.57 -6.37
CA ARG A 146 13.75 -21.00 -7.26
C ARG A 146 13.25 -21.90 -8.39
N ARG A 147 12.36 -22.87 -8.06
CA ARG A 147 11.76 -23.76 -9.06
C ARG A 147 10.91 -22.99 -10.08
N ASN A 148 10.11 -22.02 -9.63
CA ASN A 148 9.28 -21.24 -10.53
C ASN A 148 10.11 -20.31 -11.44
N ILE A 149 11.17 -19.70 -10.96
CA ILE A 149 12.11 -18.91 -11.75
C ILE A 149 12.79 -19.80 -12.81
N LYS A 150 13.32 -20.95 -12.39
CA LYS A 150 13.93 -21.94 -13.31
C LYS A 150 12.95 -22.39 -14.40
N LYS A 151 11.69 -22.63 -14.00
CA LYS A 151 10.62 -23.00 -14.92
C LYS A 151 10.32 -21.91 -15.94
N ALA A 152 10.26 -20.63 -15.49
CA ALA A 152 10.00 -19.52 -16.39
C ALA A 152 11.13 -19.35 -17.42
N ARG A 153 12.38 -19.46 -16.99
CA ARG A 153 13.55 -19.44 -17.88
C ARG A 153 13.55 -20.60 -18.88
N ALA A 154 13.20 -21.81 -18.43
CA ALA A 154 13.10 -22.98 -19.30
C ALA A 154 11.94 -22.89 -20.33
N LYS A 155 10.93 -22.07 -20.05
CA LYS A 155 9.82 -21.76 -20.97
C LYS A 155 10.05 -20.46 -21.75
N GLU A 156 11.27 -19.96 -21.74
CA GLU A 156 11.68 -18.75 -22.48
C GLU A 156 10.79 -17.53 -22.19
N VAL A 157 10.27 -17.42 -20.95
CA VAL A 157 9.59 -16.21 -20.50
C VAL A 157 10.61 -15.10 -20.42
N PHE A 158 10.33 -13.96 -21.05
CA PHE A 158 11.20 -12.78 -20.99
C PHE A 158 10.55 -11.61 -20.30
N VAL A 159 11.37 -10.73 -19.72
CA VAL A 159 10.95 -9.55 -18.98
C VAL A 159 11.33 -8.30 -19.76
N THR A 160 10.43 -7.30 -19.76
CA THR A 160 10.64 -6.01 -20.42
C THR A 160 9.99 -4.87 -19.62
N ASN A 161 10.44 -3.63 -19.86
CA ASN A 161 9.80 -2.41 -19.35
C ASN A 161 8.77 -1.85 -20.35
N ALA A 162 8.77 -2.37 -21.58
CA ALA A 162 7.86 -1.90 -22.63
C ALA A 162 6.52 -2.63 -22.55
N GLY A 163 5.46 -1.88 -22.32
CA GLY A 163 4.10 -2.37 -22.21
C GLY A 163 3.15 -1.26 -21.72
N ARG A 164 1.87 -1.57 -21.67
CA ARG A 164 0.85 -0.61 -21.25
C ARG A 164 0.28 -0.96 -19.88
N PRO A 165 0.08 0.03 -18.97
CA PRO A 165 -0.54 -0.22 -17.68
C PRO A 165 -1.90 -0.93 -17.79
N GLU A 166 -2.64 -0.65 -18.87
CA GLU A 166 -3.94 -1.25 -19.13
C GLU A 166 -3.88 -2.77 -19.25
N ASP A 167 -2.79 -3.33 -19.78
CA ASP A 167 -2.63 -4.79 -19.94
C ASP A 167 -2.53 -5.46 -18.55
N ILE A 168 -1.86 -4.80 -17.58
CA ILE A 168 -1.78 -5.26 -16.18
C ILE A 168 -3.18 -5.21 -15.54
N ILE A 169 -3.88 -4.09 -15.72
CA ILE A 169 -5.23 -3.89 -15.16
C ILE A 169 -6.21 -4.91 -15.75
N LEU A 170 -6.16 -5.12 -17.04
CA LEU A 170 -7.03 -6.08 -17.74
C LEU A 170 -6.79 -7.50 -17.24
N ALA A 171 -5.53 -7.92 -17.14
CA ALA A 171 -5.18 -9.24 -16.64
C ALA A 171 -5.65 -9.46 -15.18
N PHE A 172 -5.51 -8.44 -14.33
CA PHE A 172 -6.06 -8.49 -12.98
C PHE A 172 -7.58 -8.65 -12.99
N ARG A 173 -8.30 -7.84 -13.77
CA ARG A 173 -9.78 -7.89 -13.88
C ARG A 173 -10.27 -9.26 -14.37
N GLN A 174 -9.59 -9.83 -15.34
CA GLN A 174 -9.97 -11.12 -15.94
C GLN A 174 -9.73 -12.31 -15.00
N ASN A 175 -8.76 -12.19 -14.10
CA ASN A 175 -8.37 -13.26 -13.18
C ASN A 175 -8.88 -12.99 -11.76
N ARG A 176 -8.20 -12.13 -10.99
CA ARG A 176 -8.52 -11.83 -9.58
C ARG A 176 -9.78 -11.00 -9.42
N GLY A 177 -10.08 -10.11 -10.35
CA GLY A 177 -11.28 -9.27 -10.31
C GLY A 177 -12.59 -10.07 -10.37
N LYS A 178 -12.56 -11.28 -10.95
CA LYS A 178 -13.71 -12.20 -10.96
C LYS A 178 -13.93 -12.91 -9.61
N LEU A 179 -12.94 -12.92 -8.72
CA LEU A 179 -12.97 -13.60 -7.43
C LEU A 179 -13.47 -12.69 -6.27
N GLY A 180 -14.26 -11.65 -6.60
CA GLY A 180 -14.91 -10.82 -5.59
C GLY A 180 -14.05 -9.71 -5.00
N VAL A 181 -13.04 -9.20 -5.73
CA VAL A 181 -12.37 -7.96 -5.36
C VAL A 181 -13.36 -6.79 -5.51
N PRO A 182 -13.59 -5.98 -4.46
CA PRO A 182 -14.66 -4.98 -4.44
C PRO A 182 -14.31 -3.69 -5.23
N PHE A 183 -13.55 -3.79 -6.33
CA PHE A 183 -13.21 -2.65 -7.16
C PHE A 183 -14.33 -2.34 -8.14
N ALA A 184 -14.88 -1.12 -8.05
CA ALA A 184 -15.79 -0.58 -9.03
C ALA A 184 -15.00 0.01 -10.24
N GLU A 185 -15.70 0.33 -11.32
CA GLU A 185 -15.07 0.95 -12.51
C GLU A 185 -14.34 2.27 -12.17
N LYS A 186 -14.86 3.01 -11.20
CA LYS A 186 -14.20 4.24 -10.71
C LYS A 186 -12.81 3.94 -10.12
N ASP A 187 -12.64 2.82 -9.41
CA ASP A 187 -11.39 2.47 -8.74
C ASP A 187 -10.32 2.09 -9.75
N TYR A 188 -10.70 1.38 -10.83
CA TYR A 188 -9.78 1.12 -11.95
C TYR A 188 -9.37 2.40 -12.70
N ARG A 189 -10.27 3.39 -12.81
CA ARG A 189 -9.91 4.71 -13.38
C ARG A 189 -8.93 5.45 -12.47
N VAL A 190 -9.17 5.45 -11.17
CA VAL A 190 -8.24 6.03 -10.19
C VAL A 190 -6.87 5.35 -10.30
N LEU A 191 -6.81 4.02 -10.28
CA LEU A 191 -5.55 3.29 -10.44
C LEU A 191 -4.81 3.66 -11.72
N LYS A 192 -5.53 3.73 -12.85
CA LYS A 192 -4.94 4.15 -14.12
C LYS A 192 -4.35 5.55 -14.04
N HIS A 193 -5.09 6.51 -13.48
CA HIS A 193 -4.61 7.90 -13.31
C HIS A 193 -3.40 7.96 -12.38
N LEU A 194 -3.40 7.22 -11.27
CA LEU A 194 -2.26 7.12 -10.36
C LEU A 194 -0.99 6.63 -11.08
N ILE A 195 -1.13 5.57 -11.89
CA ILE A 195 0.01 5.02 -12.63
C ILE A 195 0.58 6.08 -13.57
N TYR A 196 -0.24 6.72 -14.40
CA TYR A 196 0.23 7.73 -15.36
C TYR A 196 0.79 8.98 -14.68
N ALA A 197 0.15 9.47 -13.61
CA ALA A 197 0.66 10.58 -12.82
C ALA A 197 2.00 10.23 -12.16
N GLY A 198 2.13 9.02 -11.61
CA GLY A 198 3.37 8.53 -11.03
C GLY A 198 4.48 8.36 -12.08
N MET A 199 4.16 7.88 -13.28
CA MET A 199 5.10 7.82 -14.41
C MET A 199 5.61 9.22 -14.79
N HIS A 200 4.71 10.20 -14.91
CA HIS A 200 5.08 11.59 -15.21
C HIS A 200 5.99 12.20 -14.13
N LYS A 201 5.79 11.81 -12.89
CA LYS A 201 6.64 12.24 -11.75
C LYS A 201 7.92 11.42 -11.57
N GLY A 202 8.17 10.42 -12.41
CA GLY A 202 9.34 9.54 -12.29
C GLY A 202 9.29 8.59 -11.08
N MET A 203 8.11 8.42 -10.46
CA MET A 203 7.91 7.57 -9.30
C MET A 203 7.45 6.15 -9.64
N VAL A 204 7.00 5.90 -10.87
CA VAL A 204 6.49 4.59 -11.30
C VAL A 204 7.43 3.91 -12.24
N SER A 205 7.68 2.64 -12.00
CA SER A 205 8.30 1.72 -12.96
C SER A 205 7.40 0.52 -13.20
N LEU A 206 7.31 0.13 -14.46
CA LEU A 206 6.51 -1.01 -14.89
C LEU A 206 7.44 -2.15 -15.32
N ARG A 207 7.02 -3.38 -15.05
CA ARG A 207 7.67 -4.58 -15.54
C ARG A 207 6.61 -5.52 -16.12
N PHE A 208 6.93 -6.11 -17.26
CA PHE A 208 6.05 -7.01 -18.00
C PHE A 208 6.78 -8.30 -18.28
N ALA A 209 6.08 -9.42 -18.23
CA ALA A 209 6.56 -10.72 -18.66
C ALA A 209 5.71 -11.23 -19.80
N TYR A 210 6.37 -11.72 -20.83
CA TYR A 210 5.76 -12.33 -22.02
C TYR A 210 6.27 -13.75 -22.22
N SER A 211 5.46 -14.60 -22.88
CA SER A 211 5.88 -15.93 -23.33
C SER A 211 6.84 -15.82 -24.50
N SER A 212 7.46 -16.95 -24.88
CA SER A 212 8.26 -17.06 -26.12
C SER A 212 7.48 -16.72 -27.39
N THR A 213 6.16 -16.84 -27.36
CA THR A 213 5.25 -16.44 -28.44
C THR A 213 4.77 -15.00 -28.35
N ASN A 214 5.38 -14.19 -27.46
CA ASN A 214 5.04 -12.79 -27.22
C ASN A 214 3.63 -12.55 -26.65
N ASP A 215 3.07 -13.55 -25.96
CA ASP A 215 1.80 -13.40 -25.27
C ASP A 215 2.03 -12.81 -23.88
N PHE A 216 1.22 -11.82 -23.47
CA PHE A 216 1.30 -11.23 -22.14
C PHE A 216 1.01 -12.28 -21.06
N CYS A 217 1.91 -12.43 -20.10
CA CYS A 217 1.78 -13.36 -18.98
C CYS A 217 1.46 -12.63 -17.68
N ALA A 218 2.25 -11.62 -17.33
CA ALA A 218 2.12 -10.89 -16.07
C ALA A 218 2.71 -9.49 -16.17
N GLY A 219 2.28 -8.60 -15.27
CA GLY A 219 2.87 -7.30 -15.12
C GLY A 219 2.75 -6.77 -13.71
N ILE A 220 3.68 -5.88 -13.33
CA ILE A 220 3.77 -5.26 -12.01
C ILE A 220 3.94 -3.75 -12.15
N VAL A 221 3.25 -3.03 -11.27
CA VAL A 221 3.39 -1.59 -11.05
C VAL A 221 4.14 -1.37 -9.74
N PHE A 222 5.35 -0.86 -9.85
CA PHE A 222 6.16 -0.43 -8.71
C PHE A 222 6.09 1.08 -8.55
N PHE A 223 5.82 1.54 -7.31
CA PHE A 223 5.95 2.93 -6.93
C PHE A 223 7.17 3.12 -6.05
N ARG A 224 8.02 4.08 -6.41
CA ARG A 224 9.22 4.41 -5.66
C ARG A 224 9.13 5.80 -5.09
N SER A 225 9.38 5.92 -3.79
CA SER A 225 9.65 7.20 -3.13
C SER A 225 10.60 6.97 -1.95
N HIS A 226 11.44 7.96 -1.65
CA HIS A 226 12.45 7.84 -0.60
C HIS A 226 13.33 6.60 -0.83
N HIS A 227 13.58 5.82 0.21
CA HIS A 227 14.35 4.56 0.14
C HIS A 227 13.45 3.31 0.00
N LYS A 228 12.19 3.48 -0.43
CA LYS A 228 11.22 2.38 -0.53
C LYS A 228 10.64 2.27 -1.94
N VAL A 229 10.51 1.03 -2.39
CA VAL A 229 9.77 0.66 -3.59
C VAL A 229 8.62 -0.25 -3.20
N VAL A 230 7.41 0.15 -3.53
CA VAL A 230 6.20 -0.60 -3.21
C VAL A 230 5.67 -1.30 -4.45
N LEU A 231 5.40 -2.60 -4.35
CA LEU A 231 4.65 -3.35 -5.34
C LEU A 231 3.16 -3.01 -5.17
N LEU A 232 2.73 -1.88 -5.75
CA LEU A 232 1.39 -1.36 -5.55
C LEU A 232 0.31 -2.22 -6.22
N PHE A 233 0.60 -2.72 -7.41
CA PHE A 233 -0.40 -3.47 -8.17
C PHE A 233 0.24 -4.49 -9.11
N SER A 234 -0.42 -5.63 -9.30
CA SER A 234 0.02 -6.64 -10.25
C SER A 234 -1.17 -7.32 -10.93
N GLY A 235 -0.97 -7.71 -12.19
CA GLY A 235 -1.92 -8.50 -12.95
C GLY A 235 -1.24 -9.68 -13.62
N SER A 236 -1.91 -10.81 -13.71
CA SER A 236 -1.37 -12.00 -14.35
C SER A 236 -2.47 -12.80 -15.03
N THR A 237 -2.12 -13.48 -16.10
CA THR A 237 -3.01 -14.45 -16.78
C THR A 237 -2.97 -15.79 -16.03
N PRO A 238 -3.93 -16.70 -16.31
CA PRO A 238 -3.88 -18.07 -15.77
C PRO A 238 -2.59 -18.80 -16.15
N GLU A 239 -2.05 -18.58 -17.35
CA GLU A 239 -0.81 -19.17 -17.87
C GLU A 239 0.41 -18.76 -17.05
N ALA A 240 0.41 -17.58 -16.46
CA ALA A 240 1.51 -17.09 -15.61
C ALA A 240 1.78 -18.00 -14.40
N ARG A 241 0.76 -18.67 -13.86
CA ARG A 241 0.93 -19.70 -12.82
C ARG A 241 1.64 -20.94 -13.35
N ASN A 242 1.35 -21.30 -14.61
CA ASN A 242 1.89 -22.48 -15.24
C ASN A 242 3.30 -22.31 -15.81
N ASN A 243 3.74 -21.06 -16.05
CA ASN A 243 5.06 -20.76 -16.57
C ASN A 243 6.00 -20.07 -15.57
N GLY A 244 5.52 -19.66 -14.39
CA GLY A 244 6.33 -19.00 -13.37
C GLY A 244 6.66 -17.52 -13.65
N ALA A 245 5.97 -16.89 -14.59
CA ALA A 245 6.25 -15.52 -15.05
C ALA A 245 6.29 -14.49 -13.93
N MET A 246 5.35 -14.53 -12.97
CA MET A 246 5.33 -13.59 -11.84
C MET A 246 6.59 -13.72 -10.97
N SER A 247 7.05 -14.95 -10.73
CA SER A 247 8.28 -15.17 -9.95
C SER A 247 9.51 -14.63 -10.67
N LEU A 248 9.58 -14.79 -11.99
CA LEU A 248 10.66 -14.25 -12.80
C LEU A 248 10.64 -12.71 -12.83
N LEU A 249 9.44 -12.10 -12.90
CA LEU A 249 9.28 -10.64 -12.88
C LEU A 249 9.84 -10.01 -11.59
N ILE A 250 9.47 -10.59 -10.43
CA ILE A 250 9.96 -10.12 -9.13
C ILE A 250 11.45 -10.36 -9.01
N ASP A 251 11.94 -11.54 -9.39
CA ASP A 251 13.37 -11.88 -9.37
C ASP A 251 14.20 -10.89 -10.22
N HIS A 252 13.71 -10.57 -11.41
CA HIS A 252 14.37 -9.60 -12.29
C HIS A 252 14.45 -8.21 -11.65
N PHE A 253 13.36 -7.76 -11.00
CA PHE A 253 13.34 -6.48 -10.30
C PHE A 253 14.31 -6.47 -9.11
N ILE A 254 14.34 -7.55 -8.32
CA ILE A 254 15.29 -7.71 -7.21
C ILE A 254 16.72 -7.67 -7.73
N GLN A 255 17.01 -8.35 -8.84
CA GLN A 255 18.34 -8.36 -9.47
C GLN A 255 18.76 -6.95 -9.93
N GLU A 256 17.86 -6.18 -10.55
CA GLU A 256 18.13 -4.80 -11.00
C GLU A 256 18.42 -3.84 -9.83
N CYS A 257 17.80 -4.10 -8.67
CA CYS A 257 17.87 -3.22 -7.51
C CYS A 257 18.83 -3.71 -6.42
N ALA A 258 19.36 -4.91 -6.51
CA ALA A 258 20.31 -5.45 -5.55
C ALA A 258 21.56 -4.56 -5.40
N GLY A 259 22.06 -4.42 -4.17
CA GLY A 259 23.16 -3.54 -3.81
C GLY A 259 22.81 -2.05 -3.73
N LYS A 260 21.53 -1.70 -3.79
CA LYS A 260 21.05 -0.33 -3.62
C LYS A 260 20.43 -0.15 -2.23
N GLU A 261 20.56 1.03 -1.67
CA GLU A 261 19.89 1.42 -0.43
C GLU A 261 18.38 1.61 -0.67
N LEU A 262 17.68 0.49 -0.81
CA LEU A 262 16.25 0.41 -1.12
C LEU A 262 15.62 -0.75 -0.36
N VAL A 263 14.38 -0.56 0.07
CA VAL A 263 13.51 -1.61 0.60
C VAL A 263 12.39 -1.89 -0.39
N LEU A 264 12.26 -3.14 -0.82
CA LEU A 264 11.10 -3.61 -1.60
C LEU A 264 9.99 -4.00 -0.64
N ASP A 265 8.91 -3.24 -0.63
CA ASP A 265 7.68 -3.51 0.10
C ASP A 265 6.68 -4.18 -0.87
N PHE A 266 6.34 -5.43 -0.60
CA PHE A 266 5.38 -6.20 -1.40
C PHE A 266 3.93 -5.82 -1.11
N GLU A 267 3.71 -4.86 -0.24
CA GLU A 267 2.46 -4.67 0.47
C GLU A 267 1.98 -5.96 1.17
N GLY A 268 1.28 -5.83 2.25
CA GLY A 268 0.81 -7.00 2.97
C GLY A 268 -0.44 -7.58 2.35
N SER A 269 -0.59 -8.87 2.44
CA SER A 269 -1.83 -9.52 2.09
C SER A 269 -2.42 -10.26 3.29
N ALA A 270 -3.72 -10.05 3.52
CA ALA A 270 -4.49 -10.93 4.39
C ALA A 270 -4.72 -12.32 3.76
N ASP A 271 -4.34 -12.51 2.48
CA ASP A 271 -4.35 -13.81 1.79
C ASP A 271 -3.09 -14.59 2.18
N PRO A 272 -3.22 -15.73 2.91
CA PRO A 272 -2.06 -16.51 3.34
C PRO A 272 -1.23 -17.08 2.18
N GLY A 273 -1.86 -17.30 1.01
CA GLY A 273 -1.17 -17.76 -0.19
C GLY A 273 -0.24 -16.70 -0.76
N LEU A 274 -0.71 -15.44 -0.80
CA LEU A 274 0.08 -14.31 -1.26
C LEU A 274 1.19 -13.95 -0.28
N ALA A 275 0.92 -13.97 1.03
CA ALA A 275 1.94 -13.79 2.07
C ALA A 275 3.05 -14.85 1.95
N ARG A 276 2.69 -16.13 1.75
CA ARG A 276 3.67 -17.20 1.51
C ARG A 276 4.48 -16.97 0.23
N PHE A 277 3.85 -16.44 -0.81
CA PHE A 277 4.53 -16.13 -2.07
C PHE A 277 5.58 -15.04 -1.88
N TYR A 278 5.26 -13.96 -1.17
CA TYR A 278 6.21 -12.87 -0.88
C TYR A 278 7.36 -13.32 0.03
N ARG A 279 7.06 -14.04 1.12
CA ARG A 279 8.09 -14.65 1.98
C ARG A 279 9.03 -15.58 1.20
N GLY A 280 8.53 -16.16 0.11
CA GLY A 280 9.35 -16.98 -0.77
C GLY A 280 10.52 -16.25 -1.42
N PHE A 281 10.57 -14.94 -1.42
CA PHE A 281 11.70 -14.12 -1.89
C PHE A 281 12.63 -13.68 -0.76
N GLY A 282 12.47 -14.21 0.46
CA GLY A 282 13.28 -13.82 1.62
C GLY A 282 12.80 -12.54 2.31
N SER A 283 11.59 -12.06 2.02
CA SER A 283 11.03 -10.90 2.70
C SER A 283 10.63 -11.22 4.14
N GLU A 284 10.72 -10.22 5.00
CA GLU A 284 10.33 -10.27 6.40
C GLU A 284 8.96 -9.63 6.62
N GLU A 285 8.27 -10.07 7.65
CA GLU A 285 6.99 -9.48 8.06
C GLU A 285 7.24 -8.21 8.89
N CYS A 286 6.67 -7.09 8.45
CA CYS A 286 6.66 -5.83 9.18
C CYS A 286 5.22 -5.50 9.62
N VAL A 287 5.03 -5.30 10.91
CA VAL A 287 3.71 -5.04 11.50
C VAL A 287 3.41 -3.54 11.51
N PHE A 288 2.21 -3.18 11.11
CA PHE A 288 1.65 -1.84 11.29
C PHE A 288 0.35 -1.88 12.09
N LEU A 289 0.04 -0.78 12.78
CA LEU A 289 -1.13 -0.69 13.65
C LEU A 289 -2.36 -0.23 12.86
N ARG A 290 -3.50 -0.86 13.10
CA ARG A 290 -4.80 -0.38 12.66
C ARG A 290 -5.48 0.34 13.80
N ILE A 291 -5.87 1.58 13.57
CA ILE A 291 -6.55 2.44 14.53
C ILE A 291 -8.05 2.37 14.30
N ILE A 292 -8.79 2.15 15.39
CA ILE A 292 -10.25 2.24 15.41
C ILE A 292 -10.64 3.16 16.56
N MET A 293 -11.23 4.29 16.23
CA MET A 293 -11.75 5.25 17.21
C MET A 293 -13.27 5.39 17.01
N ASN A 294 -14.03 5.22 18.08
CA ASN A 294 -15.47 5.42 18.08
C ASN A 294 -15.84 6.46 19.15
N LYS A 295 -16.19 7.66 18.68
CA LYS A 295 -16.62 8.79 19.51
C LYS A 295 -18.15 9.01 19.39
N VAL A 296 -18.90 8.04 18.91
CA VAL A 296 -20.36 8.11 18.79
C VAL A 296 -20.96 7.59 20.09
N PRO A 297 -21.53 8.44 20.97
CA PRO A 297 -22.29 7.95 22.11
C PRO A 297 -23.54 7.23 21.56
N PHE A 298 -23.78 5.99 21.97
CA PHE A 298 -24.98 5.20 21.62
C PHE A 298 -25.05 4.58 20.21
N LEU A 299 -23.95 4.27 19.53
CA LEU A 299 -24.07 3.25 18.48
C LEU A 299 -24.02 1.88 19.17
N PRO A 300 -25.15 1.16 19.23
CA PRO A 300 -25.12 -0.20 19.73
C PRO A 300 -24.16 -1.03 18.87
N GLU A 301 -23.40 -1.92 19.50
CA GLU A 301 -22.44 -2.81 18.85
C GLU A 301 -22.97 -3.51 17.57
N PRO A 302 -24.27 -3.86 17.45
CA PRO A 302 -24.81 -4.43 16.22
C PRO A 302 -24.69 -3.57 14.96
N LEU A 303 -24.64 -2.24 15.07
CA LEU A 303 -24.41 -1.36 13.90
C LEU A 303 -22.94 -1.25 13.51
N LEU A 304 -22.04 -1.39 14.49
CA LEU A 304 -20.62 -1.61 14.25
C LEU A 304 -20.37 -3.00 13.66
N ASP A 305 -21.11 -4.00 14.10
CA ASP A 305 -21.06 -5.36 13.56
C ASP A 305 -21.67 -5.44 12.16
N GLY A 306 -22.68 -4.65 11.83
CA GLY A 306 -23.17 -4.47 10.46
C GLY A 306 -22.09 -3.89 9.54
N TYR A 307 -21.29 -2.92 10.00
CA TYR A 307 -20.13 -2.41 9.26
C TYR A 307 -18.99 -3.42 9.22
N ARG A 308 -18.71 -4.11 10.33
CA ARG A 308 -17.77 -5.24 10.43
C ARG A 308 -18.24 -6.40 9.56
N TRP A 309 -19.56 -6.68 9.54
CA TRP A 309 -20.17 -7.71 8.72
C TRP A 309 -20.02 -7.43 7.23
N ILE A 310 -20.28 -6.20 6.76
CA ILE A 310 -20.04 -5.77 5.37
C ILE A 310 -18.54 -5.92 5.02
N LYS A 311 -17.65 -5.53 5.93
CA LYS A 311 -16.21 -5.65 5.73
C LYS A 311 -15.71 -7.09 5.83
N ASN A 312 -16.33 -7.93 6.65
CA ASN A 312 -16.01 -9.36 6.81
C ASN A 312 -16.65 -10.22 5.73
N HIS A 313 -17.84 -9.88 5.22
CA HIS A 313 -18.42 -10.52 4.03
C HIS A 313 -17.60 -10.21 2.76
N CYS A 314 -17.08 -9.01 2.65
CA CYS A 314 -16.04 -8.71 1.64
C CYS A 314 -14.74 -9.50 1.89
N LYS A 315 -14.46 -9.95 3.13
CA LYS A 315 -13.32 -10.83 3.45
C LYS A 315 -13.62 -12.32 3.26
N GLN A 316 -14.84 -12.78 3.57
CA GLN A 316 -15.21 -14.20 3.42
C GLN A 316 -15.41 -14.59 1.95
N GLN A 317 -15.84 -13.68 1.09
CA GLN A 317 -15.79 -13.88 -0.36
C GLN A 317 -14.35 -13.85 -0.93
N LYS A 318 -13.34 -13.51 -0.11
CA LYS A 318 -11.92 -13.67 -0.44
C LYS A 318 -11.36 -15.07 -0.12
N ASN A 319 -12.09 -15.89 0.63
CA ASN A 319 -11.65 -17.20 1.13
C ASN A 319 -12.44 -18.38 0.55
N ALA A 320 -13.37 -18.15 -0.39
CA ALA A 320 -14.09 -19.20 -1.13
C ALA A 320 -13.56 -19.38 -2.55
#